data_8a26729f0ac143160f06cdb5c255ad28
#
_entry.id   8a26729f0ac143160f06cdb5c255ad28
#
_cell.length_a   1.000
_cell.length_b   1.000
_cell.length_c   1.000
_cell.angle_alpha   90.00
_cell.angle_beta   90.00
_cell.angle_gamma   90.00
#
_symmetry.space_group_name_H-M   'P 1'
#
loop_
_entity.id
_entity.type
_entity.pdbx_description
1 polymer ?
#
loop_
_entity_poly.entity_id
_entity_poly.type
_entity_poly.pdbx_seq_one_letter_code
_entity_poly.pdbx_strand_id
1 'polypeptide(L)'
;MIPRRFVAPLLALALLGPSSAPADAPRPVRLSEPARWLQEYLRIDTTNPPGREHLAAAFLAGILHREGIATQLLVSPQGRTSLWARLSSPRSGGRAIVLLHHVDVVPAGPGWTVEPFAGLVRDDRLWGRGAVDDKSLGIAQLAAFVDLQRRKVPLERDVIFLAVADEENGGGQGVGWIIDRHPELFKGVEGVVGEGGRSQLSGDGRILWWGIEVSQKRPLWLEVTTAGRGGHGSGLNPESANHQLVVALARLLQKPIRWRVTAPARDYLHAIAPLHSGDLRRTLANIDNVVTPTGPKEFLLPGMANLFVDSVQVTVLDGGEKINVIPDKSRALLDVRLLPDTDSTAFLEEVRKTLGNDCTVEVLVTSPPTAPSPASGPVWNALSQALGASGPVVPTFVPGFTDSRYFRERGIPAYGITPFALAGEDMRGIHNVDERIPLAELDRGVERMRQAVESYARRGE
;
A
#
# COMPACT_ATOMS: atom_id res chain seq x y z
N MET A 1 -7.09 97.34 17.07
CA MET A 1 -6.23 96.90 18.18
C MET A 1 -6.75 95.59 18.70
N ILE A 2 -6.10 94.46 18.33
CA ILE A 2 -6.43 93.15 18.83
C ILE A 2 -5.07 92.47 19.16
N PRO A 3 -4.83 91.92 20.35
CA PRO A 3 -3.53 91.47 20.77
C PRO A 3 -3.26 90.07 20.21
N ARG A 4 -2.04 89.84 19.75
CA ARG A 4 -1.47 88.57 19.34
C ARG A 4 -1.28 87.66 20.57
N ARG A 5 -1.86 86.44 20.54
CA ARG A 5 -1.54 85.41 21.50
C ARG A 5 -0.39 84.54 20.92
N PHE A 6 0.66 84.41 21.71
CA PHE A 6 1.77 83.51 21.52
C PHE A 6 1.28 82.07 21.76
N VAL A 7 1.54 81.13 20.80
CA VAL A 7 1.36 79.73 21.00
C VAL A 7 2.76 79.12 21.06
N ALA A 8 3.11 78.47 22.16
CA ALA A 8 4.34 77.79 22.36
C ALA A 8 4.22 76.36 21.71
N PRO A 9 5.27 75.79 21.07
CA PRO A 9 5.23 74.44 20.52
C PRO A 9 5.42 73.41 21.64
N LEU A 10 4.48 72.45 21.77
CA LEU A 10 4.65 71.29 22.57
C LEU A 10 5.62 70.32 21.83
N LEU A 11 6.74 70.05 22.47
CA LEU A 11 7.67 69.01 22.07
C LEU A 11 7.05 67.64 22.42
N ALA A 12 6.61 66.86 21.40
CA ALA A 12 6.16 65.47 21.59
C ALA A 12 7.40 64.57 21.72
N LEU A 13 7.64 64.04 22.90
CA LEU A 13 8.65 63.02 23.16
C LEU A 13 8.09 61.68 22.63
N ALA A 14 8.59 61.22 21.47
CA ALA A 14 8.29 59.88 20.95
C ALA A 14 9.04 58.84 21.80
N LEU A 15 8.32 58.11 22.63
CA LEU A 15 8.81 56.89 23.29
C LEU A 15 8.98 55.80 22.21
N LEU A 16 10.22 55.53 21.81
CA LEU A 16 10.58 54.33 21.07
C LEU A 16 10.38 53.13 21.99
N GLY A 17 9.28 52.39 21.79
CA GLY A 17 9.07 51.09 22.38
C GLY A 17 10.11 50.11 21.87
N PRO A 18 10.40 49.04 22.63
CA PRO A 18 11.39 48.02 22.22
C PRO A 18 10.94 47.39 20.90
N SER A 19 11.80 47.50 19.88
CA SER A 19 11.66 46.78 18.62
C SER A 19 11.57 45.28 18.91
N SER A 20 10.40 44.67 18.67
CA SER A 20 10.29 43.21 18.66
C SER A 20 11.22 42.69 17.57
N ALA A 21 12.23 41.87 17.99
CA ALA A 21 13.06 41.14 17.06
C ALA A 21 12.17 40.34 16.12
N PRO A 22 12.48 40.26 14.81
CA PRO A 22 11.73 39.43 13.91
C PRO A 22 11.80 38.00 14.42
N ALA A 23 10.64 37.32 14.46
CA ALA A 23 10.56 35.91 14.79
C ALA A 23 11.59 35.16 13.94
N ASP A 24 12.43 34.36 14.59
CA ASP A 24 13.47 33.55 13.95
C ASP A 24 12.84 32.86 12.71
N ALA A 25 13.39 33.11 11.54
CA ALA A 25 13.01 32.40 10.34
C ALA A 25 13.19 30.89 10.61
N PRO A 26 12.23 30.02 10.27
CA PRO A 26 12.33 28.60 10.57
C PRO A 26 13.64 28.06 10.02
N ARG A 27 14.46 27.47 10.88
CA ARG A 27 15.73 26.88 10.48
C ARG A 27 15.45 25.81 9.42
N PRO A 28 16.19 25.78 8.31
CA PRO A 28 15.99 24.76 7.29
C PRO A 28 16.14 23.36 7.93
N VAL A 29 15.11 22.53 7.79
CA VAL A 29 15.12 21.15 8.29
C VAL A 29 16.25 20.39 7.59
N ARG A 30 17.21 19.89 8.35
CA ARG A 30 18.32 19.08 7.80
C ARG A 30 17.81 17.66 7.59
N LEU A 31 17.57 17.29 6.33
CA LEU A 31 17.17 15.94 5.98
C LEU A 31 18.32 14.94 6.15
N SER A 32 18.00 13.75 6.63
CA SER A 32 18.89 12.58 6.55
C SER A 32 19.14 12.18 5.09
N GLU A 33 20.12 11.32 4.84
CA GLU A 33 20.37 10.83 3.46
C GLU A 33 19.15 10.06 2.91
N PRO A 34 18.52 9.11 3.65
CA PRO A 34 17.29 8.46 3.19
C PRO A 34 16.13 9.44 2.94
N ALA A 35 15.99 10.47 3.78
CA ALA A 35 14.94 11.49 3.58
C ALA A 35 15.18 12.32 2.32
N ARG A 36 16.44 12.62 1.96
CA ARG A 36 16.77 13.25 0.66
C ARG A 36 16.46 12.33 -0.51
N TRP A 37 16.81 11.05 -0.41
CA TRP A 37 16.48 10.08 -1.45
C TRP A 37 14.96 9.96 -1.65
N LEU A 38 14.20 9.89 -0.56
CA LEU A 38 12.73 9.88 -0.66
C LEU A 38 12.20 11.18 -1.27
N GLN A 39 12.74 12.33 -0.88
CA GLN A 39 12.34 13.62 -1.47
C GLN A 39 12.54 13.66 -2.99
N GLU A 40 13.69 13.21 -3.47
CA GLU A 40 14.00 13.13 -4.91
C GLU A 40 13.10 12.09 -5.59
N TYR A 41 12.86 10.95 -4.94
CA TYR A 41 12.01 9.88 -5.45
C TYR A 41 10.55 10.31 -5.60
N LEU A 42 10.02 11.09 -4.66
CA LEU A 42 8.66 11.64 -4.73
C LEU A 42 8.47 12.63 -5.89
N ARG A 43 9.54 13.27 -6.35
CA ARG A 43 9.50 14.16 -7.51
C ARG A 43 9.39 13.44 -8.84
N ILE A 44 9.56 12.14 -8.84
CA ILE A 44 9.41 11.31 -10.04
C ILE A 44 7.94 10.85 -10.10
N ASP A 45 7.20 11.39 -11.07
CA ASP A 45 5.83 10.97 -11.37
C ASP A 45 5.84 9.60 -12.05
N THR A 46 5.43 8.58 -11.30
CA THR A 46 5.26 7.20 -11.76
C THR A 46 3.80 6.77 -11.74
N THR A 47 2.89 7.72 -11.95
CA THR A 47 1.45 7.46 -12.01
C THR A 47 1.12 6.32 -12.99
N ASN A 48 0.34 5.37 -12.55
CA ASN A 48 -0.09 4.21 -13.30
C ASN A 48 -1.63 4.14 -13.36
N PRO A 49 -2.25 4.19 -14.55
CA PRO A 49 -1.65 4.39 -15.87
C PRO A 49 -1.15 5.82 -16.11
N PRO A 50 -0.25 6.08 -17.11
CA PRO A 50 0.29 5.14 -18.11
C PRO A 50 1.50 4.34 -17.62
N GLY A 51 2.09 4.68 -16.43
CA GLY A 51 3.31 4.09 -15.90
C GLY A 51 4.59 4.68 -16.51
N ARG A 52 5.44 5.24 -15.63
CA ARG A 52 6.76 5.79 -15.99
C ARG A 52 7.84 5.21 -15.08
N GLU A 53 7.70 3.94 -14.75
CA GLU A 53 8.54 3.25 -13.76
C GLU A 53 10.01 3.23 -14.16
N HIS A 54 10.34 3.31 -15.46
CA HIS A 54 11.70 3.42 -15.95
C HIS A 54 12.46 4.63 -15.36
N LEU A 55 11.76 5.74 -15.04
CA LEU A 55 12.36 6.90 -14.38
C LEU A 55 12.74 6.58 -12.93
N ALA A 56 11.88 5.89 -12.21
CA ALA A 56 12.13 5.42 -10.85
C ALA A 56 13.25 4.38 -10.83
N ALA A 57 13.21 3.39 -11.72
CA ALA A 57 14.24 2.38 -11.86
C ALA A 57 15.62 3.01 -12.16
N ALA A 58 15.69 4.01 -13.05
CA ALA A 58 16.91 4.74 -13.35
C ALA A 58 17.45 5.53 -12.13
N PHE A 59 16.56 6.17 -11.36
CA PHE A 59 16.93 6.87 -10.13
C PHE A 59 17.55 5.93 -9.09
N LEU A 60 16.89 4.81 -8.81
CA LEU A 60 17.34 3.79 -7.85
C LEU A 60 18.65 3.14 -8.33
N ALA A 61 18.75 2.79 -9.63
CA ALA A 61 19.98 2.28 -10.23
C ALA A 61 21.13 3.27 -10.07
N GLY A 62 20.88 4.57 -10.25
CA GLY A 62 21.89 5.63 -10.07
C GLY A 62 22.45 5.67 -8.64
N ILE A 63 21.61 5.43 -7.62
CA ILE A 63 22.08 5.33 -6.23
C ILE A 63 22.95 4.07 -6.07
N LEU A 64 22.46 2.92 -6.51
CA LEU A 64 23.16 1.63 -6.37
C LEU A 64 24.50 1.61 -7.10
N HIS A 65 24.57 2.18 -8.30
CA HIS A 65 25.83 2.28 -9.08
C HIS A 65 26.88 3.16 -8.38
N ARG A 66 26.48 4.25 -7.71
CA ARG A 66 27.41 5.08 -6.92
C ARG A 66 28.01 4.30 -5.74
N GLU A 67 27.32 3.26 -5.26
CA GLU A 67 27.80 2.36 -4.20
C GLU A 67 28.55 1.11 -4.75
N GLY A 68 28.78 1.06 -6.05
CA GLY A 68 29.45 -0.06 -6.71
C GLY A 68 28.60 -1.33 -6.79
N ILE A 69 27.27 -1.21 -6.70
CA ILE A 69 26.34 -2.33 -6.76
C ILE A 69 25.80 -2.46 -8.19
N ALA A 70 25.98 -3.64 -8.78
CA ALA A 70 25.43 -3.94 -10.10
C ALA A 70 23.90 -4.11 -10.05
N THR A 71 23.23 -3.63 -11.10
CA THR A 71 21.77 -3.70 -11.24
C THR A 71 21.38 -4.34 -12.57
N GLN A 72 20.19 -4.94 -12.61
CA GLN A 72 19.55 -5.43 -13.82
C GLN A 72 18.18 -4.77 -13.97
N LEU A 73 17.91 -4.19 -15.13
CA LEU A 73 16.57 -3.73 -15.50
C LEU A 73 15.81 -4.89 -16.12
N LEU A 74 14.61 -5.13 -15.63
CA LEU A 74 13.69 -6.15 -16.08
C LEU A 74 12.50 -5.44 -16.75
N VAL A 75 12.39 -5.54 -18.08
CA VAL A 75 11.41 -4.81 -18.86
C VAL A 75 10.40 -5.79 -19.44
N SER A 76 9.12 -5.63 -19.06
CA SER A 76 8.05 -6.48 -19.58
C SER A 76 7.75 -6.16 -21.06
N PRO A 77 7.04 -7.04 -21.78
CA PRO A 77 6.66 -6.80 -23.18
C PRO A 77 5.84 -5.51 -23.39
N GLN A 78 5.14 -5.01 -22.36
CA GLN A 78 4.40 -3.76 -22.38
C GLN A 78 5.25 -2.54 -22.00
N GLY A 79 6.57 -2.73 -21.83
CA GLY A 79 7.52 -1.66 -21.52
C GLY A 79 7.57 -1.26 -20.03
N ARG A 80 6.93 -2.03 -19.14
CA ARG A 80 6.96 -1.76 -17.69
C ARG A 80 8.34 -2.17 -17.14
N THR A 81 8.97 -1.28 -16.40
CA THR A 81 10.36 -1.44 -16.01
C THR A 81 10.51 -1.62 -14.51
N SER A 82 11.08 -2.75 -14.13
CA SER A 82 11.47 -3.09 -12.76
C SER A 82 12.99 -3.11 -12.63
N LEU A 83 13.50 -3.04 -11.40
CA LEU A 83 14.94 -3.06 -11.09
C LEU A 83 15.25 -4.19 -10.10
N TRP A 84 16.27 -4.97 -10.41
CA TRP A 84 16.80 -6.02 -9.57
C TRP A 84 18.27 -5.77 -9.25
N ALA A 85 18.67 -6.04 -7.99
CA ALA A 85 20.05 -6.04 -7.56
C ALA A 85 20.28 -7.11 -6.48
N ARG A 86 21.51 -7.65 -6.35
CA ARG A 86 21.83 -8.70 -5.38
C ARG A 86 23.18 -8.46 -4.70
N LEU A 87 23.21 -8.49 -3.40
CA LEU A 87 24.42 -8.68 -2.60
C LEU A 87 24.58 -10.17 -2.32
N SER A 88 25.60 -10.75 -2.89
CA SER A 88 25.86 -12.20 -2.83
C SER A 88 26.89 -12.53 -1.78
N SER A 89 26.74 -13.68 -1.14
CA SER A 89 27.70 -14.27 -0.21
C SER A 89 28.13 -15.64 -0.68
N PRO A 90 29.42 -15.94 -0.73
CA PRO A 90 29.90 -17.30 -1.04
C PRO A 90 29.47 -18.33 0.03
N ARG A 91 29.03 -17.86 1.22
CA ARG A 91 28.56 -18.69 2.33
C ARG A 91 27.05 -18.89 2.37
N SER A 92 26.30 -18.22 1.49
CA SER A 92 24.83 -18.27 1.50
C SER A 92 24.27 -19.65 1.17
N GLY A 93 24.99 -20.45 0.42
CA GLY A 93 24.45 -21.70 -0.15
C GLY A 93 23.27 -21.43 -1.09
N GLY A 94 23.12 -20.21 -1.58
CA GLY A 94 22.00 -19.74 -2.40
C GLY A 94 20.81 -19.20 -1.61
N ARG A 95 20.84 -19.25 -0.28
CA ARG A 95 19.77 -18.71 0.59
C ARG A 95 19.70 -17.19 0.47
N ALA A 96 18.50 -16.64 0.27
CA ALA A 96 18.29 -15.22 0.05
C ALA A 96 17.00 -14.68 0.67
N ILE A 97 16.99 -13.39 0.97
CA ILE A 97 15.78 -12.60 1.23
C ILE A 97 15.56 -11.64 0.05
N VAL A 98 14.30 -11.39 -0.30
CA VAL A 98 13.91 -10.34 -1.24
C VAL A 98 13.34 -9.15 -0.46
N LEU A 99 13.87 -7.97 -0.69
CA LEU A 99 13.33 -6.69 -0.28
C LEU A 99 12.52 -6.15 -1.46
N LEU A 100 11.22 -6.20 -1.35
CA LEU A 100 10.27 -5.91 -2.41
C LEU A 100 9.53 -4.61 -2.13
N HIS A 101 9.49 -3.70 -3.10
CA HIS A 101 8.57 -2.57 -3.10
C HIS A 101 8.14 -2.24 -4.53
N HIS A 102 6.98 -1.62 -4.69
CA HIS A 102 6.54 -1.14 -5.99
C HIS A 102 6.95 0.33 -6.21
N VAL A 103 7.14 0.69 -7.48
CA VAL A 103 7.61 2.02 -7.86
C VAL A 103 6.52 2.88 -8.49
N ASP A 104 5.45 2.25 -8.98
CA ASP A 104 4.28 2.96 -9.50
C ASP A 104 3.41 3.51 -8.36
N VAL A 105 2.55 4.46 -8.70
CA VAL A 105 1.63 5.09 -7.76
C VAL A 105 0.29 5.33 -8.43
N VAL A 106 -0.80 5.33 -7.67
CA VAL A 106 -2.13 5.72 -8.16
C VAL A 106 -2.16 7.18 -8.60
N PRO A 107 -3.07 7.58 -9.52
CA PRO A 107 -3.28 8.98 -9.89
C PRO A 107 -3.50 9.87 -8.66
N ALA A 108 -2.88 11.04 -8.66
CA ALA A 108 -3.00 11.98 -7.55
C ALA A 108 -4.45 12.47 -7.33
N GLY A 109 -5.18 12.69 -8.43
CA GLY A 109 -6.52 13.26 -8.37
C GLY A 109 -6.53 14.74 -7.97
N PRO A 110 -7.69 15.39 -7.95
CA PRO A 110 -7.85 16.77 -7.50
C PRO A 110 -7.97 16.88 -5.98
N GLY A 111 -7.76 18.07 -5.43
CA GLY A 111 -8.02 18.38 -4.01
C GLY A 111 -6.80 18.37 -3.10
N TRP A 112 -5.60 18.18 -3.62
CA TRP A 112 -4.36 18.31 -2.85
C TRP A 112 -4.13 19.74 -2.37
N THR A 113 -3.60 19.90 -1.15
CA THR A 113 -3.19 21.20 -0.61
C THR A 113 -1.74 21.56 -0.97
N VAL A 114 -0.99 20.62 -1.56
CA VAL A 114 0.38 20.76 -2.06
C VAL A 114 0.49 20.12 -3.43
N GLU A 115 1.54 20.46 -4.18
CA GLU A 115 1.84 19.78 -5.46
C GLU A 115 2.22 18.31 -5.19
N PRO A 116 1.51 17.31 -5.72
CA PRO A 116 1.69 15.90 -5.35
C PRO A 116 3.09 15.33 -5.62
N PHE A 117 3.78 15.89 -6.60
CA PHE A 117 5.13 15.46 -7.00
C PHE A 117 6.22 16.51 -6.72
N ALA A 118 5.99 17.42 -5.77
CA ALA A 118 7.01 18.39 -5.37
C ALA A 118 8.04 17.82 -4.37
N GLY A 119 7.69 16.74 -3.64
CA GLY A 119 8.52 16.27 -2.53
C GLY A 119 8.70 17.37 -1.47
N LEU A 120 7.58 18.00 -1.07
CA LEU A 120 7.60 19.15 -0.17
C LEU A 120 7.89 18.73 1.27
N VAL A 121 8.84 19.42 1.92
CA VAL A 121 9.04 19.32 3.37
C VAL A 121 8.23 20.43 4.04
N ARG A 122 7.26 20.05 4.87
CA ARG A 122 6.40 20.96 5.64
C ARG A 122 5.96 20.29 6.94
N ASP A 123 6.00 21.02 8.03
CA ASP A 123 5.54 20.56 9.36
C ASP A 123 6.19 19.22 9.78
N ASP A 124 7.53 19.13 9.63
CA ASP A 124 8.34 17.94 9.89
C ASP A 124 7.88 16.66 9.16
N ARG A 125 7.18 16.83 8.05
CA ARG A 125 6.73 15.76 7.17
C ARG A 125 7.23 15.95 5.75
N LEU A 126 7.40 14.87 5.05
CA LEU A 126 7.66 14.83 3.62
C LEU A 126 6.35 14.46 2.90
N TRP A 127 5.87 15.39 2.07
CA TRP A 127 4.59 15.32 1.38
C TRP A 127 4.79 14.92 -0.08
N GLY A 128 3.94 14.04 -0.57
CA GLY A 128 3.90 13.66 -1.96
C GLY A 128 3.20 12.33 -2.19
N ARG A 129 2.67 12.10 -3.40
CA ARG A 129 2.09 10.83 -3.80
C ARG A 129 3.17 9.73 -3.76
N GLY A 130 2.88 8.61 -3.08
CA GLY A 130 3.84 7.54 -2.83
C GLY A 130 4.66 7.74 -1.55
N ALA A 131 4.38 8.77 -0.73
CA ALA A 131 5.12 9.01 0.50
C ALA A 131 4.96 7.90 1.54
N VAL A 132 3.85 7.17 1.51
CA VAL A 132 3.57 6.00 2.35
C VAL A 132 3.46 4.75 1.49
N ASP A 133 2.80 4.85 0.35
CA ASP A 133 2.46 3.77 -0.56
C ASP A 133 3.16 3.95 -1.92
N ASP A 134 4.33 3.38 -2.18
CA ASP A 134 5.18 2.49 -1.35
C ASP A 134 6.65 2.97 -1.33
N LYS A 135 6.93 4.22 -1.84
CA LYS A 135 8.30 4.74 -2.03
C LYS A 135 9.08 4.85 -0.72
N SER A 136 8.42 5.11 0.42
CA SER A 136 9.12 5.18 1.71
C SER A 136 9.65 3.82 2.16
N LEU A 137 8.89 2.74 1.96
CA LEU A 137 9.37 1.38 2.22
C LEU A 137 10.55 1.06 1.29
N GLY A 138 10.43 1.41 0.00
CA GLY A 138 11.51 1.25 -0.97
C GLY A 138 12.80 1.95 -0.54
N ILE A 139 12.72 3.17 -0.02
CA ILE A 139 13.88 3.89 0.50
C ILE A 139 14.44 3.26 1.79
N ALA A 140 13.57 2.77 2.68
CA ALA A 140 14.04 2.07 3.88
C ALA A 140 14.78 0.78 3.52
N GLN A 141 14.28 0.02 2.55
CA GLN A 141 14.92 -1.17 2.00
C GLN A 141 16.23 -0.84 1.29
N LEU A 142 16.24 0.19 0.43
CA LEU A 142 17.44 0.67 -0.26
C LEU A 142 18.52 1.10 0.73
N ALA A 143 18.16 1.85 1.77
CA ALA A 143 19.11 2.31 2.78
C ALA A 143 19.73 1.15 3.56
N ALA A 144 18.92 0.12 3.90
CA ALA A 144 19.42 -1.09 4.55
C ALA A 144 20.37 -1.88 3.62
N PHE A 145 20.00 -2.01 2.35
CA PHE A 145 20.79 -2.70 1.32
C PHE A 145 22.13 -2.03 1.08
N VAL A 146 22.14 -0.70 0.90
CA VAL A 146 23.35 0.10 0.71
C VAL A 146 24.26 0.08 1.96
N ASP A 147 23.65 0.12 3.15
CA ASP A 147 24.40 0.07 4.41
C ASP A 147 25.23 -1.22 4.56
N LEU A 148 24.66 -2.37 4.18
CA LEU A 148 25.40 -3.66 4.16
C LEU A 148 26.64 -3.56 3.27
N GLN A 149 26.53 -2.97 2.09
CA GLN A 149 27.62 -2.80 1.13
C GLN A 149 28.69 -1.83 1.66
N ARG A 150 28.29 -0.65 2.12
CA ARG A 150 29.20 0.39 2.65
C ARG A 150 30.03 -0.11 3.82
N ARG A 151 29.38 -0.82 4.77
CA ARG A 151 30.01 -1.38 5.96
C ARG A 151 30.74 -2.70 5.69
N LYS A 152 30.64 -3.22 4.46
CA LYS A 152 31.21 -4.53 4.06
C LYS A 152 30.82 -5.63 5.04
N VAL A 153 29.54 -5.67 5.39
CA VAL A 153 29.01 -6.65 6.36
C VAL A 153 29.26 -8.07 5.85
N PRO A 154 29.89 -8.96 6.66
CA PRO A 154 30.05 -10.35 6.26
C PRO A 154 28.67 -11.02 6.18
N LEU A 155 28.28 -11.41 4.99
CA LEU A 155 26.96 -12.01 4.72
C LEU A 155 27.06 -13.55 4.83
N GLU A 156 26.10 -14.16 5.51
CA GLU A 156 25.84 -15.60 5.54
C GLU A 156 24.65 -15.99 4.63
N ARG A 157 23.89 -15.00 4.17
CA ARG A 157 22.78 -15.12 3.23
C ARG A 157 22.81 -13.96 2.25
N ASP A 158 22.28 -14.19 1.07
CA ASP A 158 22.17 -13.15 0.05
C ASP A 158 21.00 -12.20 0.37
N VAL A 159 21.14 -10.97 -0.10
CA VAL A 159 20.07 -9.98 -0.04
C VAL A 159 19.76 -9.51 -1.46
N ILE A 160 18.50 -9.54 -1.84
CA ILE A 160 18.01 -9.10 -3.15
C ILE A 160 17.18 -7.83 -2.92
N PHE A 161 17.45 -6.79 -3.70
CA PHE A 161 16.63 -5.59 -3.77
C PHE A 161 15.84 -5.63 -5.08
N LEU A 162 14.50 -5.57 -4.98
CA LEU A 162 13.59 -5.70 -6.10
C LEU A 162 12.56 -4.57 -6.07
N ALA A 163 12.72 -3.60 -6.96
CA ALA A 163 11.80 -2.49 -7.16
C ALA A 163 10.94 -2.80 -8.41
N VAL A 164 9.63 -2.97 -8.23
CA VAL A 164 8.76 -3.51 -9.28
C VAL A 164 7.76 -2.50 -9.79
N ALA A 165 7.38 -2.70 -11.05
CA ALA A 165 6.33 -1.94 -11.73
C ALA A 165 4.96 -2.60 -11.54
N ASP A 166 3.88 -1.83 -11.83
CA ASP A 166 2.53 -2.32 -12.14
C ASP A 166 1.74 -2.89 -10.96
N GLU A 167 2.17 -2.69 -9.70
CA GLU A 167 1.45 -3.21 -8.53
C GLU A 167 0.03 -2.67 -8.47
N GLU A 168 -0.13 -1.36 -8.66
CA GLU A 168 -1.41 -0.63 -8.59
C GLU A 168 -2.44 -1.06 -9.65
N ASN A 169 -1.98 -1.79 -10.68
CA ASN A 169 -2.85 -2.44 -11.67
C ASN A 169 -2.84 -3.98 -11.53
N GLY A 170 -2.41 -4.48 -10.38
CA GLY A 170 -2.42 -5.90 -10.06
C GLY A 170 -1.14 -6.66 -10.36
N GLY A 171 0.00 -5.99 -10.64
CA GLY A 171 1.35 -6.57 -10.70
C GLY A 171 1.63 -7.55 -11.84
N GLY A 172 0.69 -7.69 -12.80
CA GLY A 172 0.82 -8.67 -13.88
C GLY A 172 1.99 -8.39 -14.82
N GLN A 173 2.37 -7.12 -14.99
CA GLN A 173 3.51 -6.69 -15.80
C GLN A 173 4.76 -6.39 -14.93
N GLY A 174 4.64 -6.49 -13.62
CA GLY A 174 5.70 -6.40 -12.62
C GLY A 174 6.12 -7.78 -12.12
N VAL A 175 5.85 -8.04 -10.82
CA VAL A 175 6.23 -9.32 -10.18
C VAL A 175 5.69 -10.53 -10.91
N GLY A 176 4.42 -10.50 -11.35
CA GLY A 176 3.81 -11.62 -12.07
C GLY A 176 4.63 -12.04 -13.28
N TRP A 177 4.97 -11.08 -14.15
CA TRP A 177 5.80 -11.32 -15.33
C TRP A 177 7.23 -11.74 -14.95
N ILE A 178 7.84 -11.08 -13.96
CA ILE A 178 9.23 -11.38 -13.56
C ILE A 178 9.34 -12.81 -13.04
N ILE A 179 8.46 -13.23 -12.14
CA ILE A 179 8.56 -14.55 -11.51
C ILE A 179 8.27 -15.70 -12.50
N ASP A 180 7.48 -15.41 -13.54
CA ASP A 180 7.21 -16.38 -14.62
C ASP A 180 8.35 -16.50 -15.64
N ARG A 181 9.01 -15.38 -15.94
CA ARG A 181 10.05 -15.34 -17.00
C ARG A 181 11.46 -15.46 -16.48
N HIS A 182 11.68 -15.11 -15.21
CA HIS A 182 12.98 -15.09 -14.55
C HIS A 182 12.95 -15.83 -13.20
N PRO A 183 12.42 -17.09 -13.13
CA PRO A 183 12.34 -17.84 -11.87
C PRO A 183 13.71 -18.11 -11.25
N GLU A 184 14.79 -18.09 -12.05
CA GLU A 184 16.18 -18.25 -11.59
C GLU A 184 16.62 -17.14 -10.62
N LEU A 185 16.05 -15.93 -10.72
CA LEU A 185 16.35 -14.80 -9.83
C LEU A 185 15.92 -15.06 -8.39
N PHE A 186 14.96 -15.97 -8.19
CA PHE A 186 14.34 -16.29 -6.89
C PHE A 186 14.78 -17.64 -6.34
N LYS A 187 15.73 -18.32 -6.99
CA LYS A 187 16.23 -19.60 -6.50
C LYS A 187 16.87 -19.44 -5.12
N GLY A 188 16.41 -20.25 -4.16
CA GLY A 188 16.89 -20.24 -2.78
C GLY A 188 16.34 -19.09 -1.91
N VAL A 189 15.35 -18.34 -2.38
CA VAL A 189 14.68 -17.31 -1.58
C VAL A 189 13.93 -17.97 -0.42
N GLU A 190 14.31 -17.61 0.81
CA GLU A 190 13.69 -18.08 2.05
C GLU A 190 12.47 -17.25 2.46
N GLY A 191 12.34 -16.05 1.89
CA GLY A 191 11.19 -15.19 2.08
C GLY A 191 11.34 -13.83 1.43
N VAL A 192 10.21 -13.14 1.33
CA VAL A 192 10.07 -11.79 0.74
C VAL A 192 9.57 -10.85 1.81
N VAL A 193 10.08 -9.61 1.83
CA VAL A 193 9.62 -8.52 2.68
C VAL A 193 9.12 -7.41 1.78
N GLY A 194 7.82 -7.19 1.80
CA GLY A 194 7.13 -6.15 1.04
C GLY A 194 6.22 -5.31 1.91
N GLU A 195 5.32 -4.58 1.27
CA GLU A 195 4.28 -3.79 1.92
C GLU A 195 3.16 -4.64 2.54
N GLY A 196 2.23 -4.02 3.28
CA GLY A 196 0.98 -4.64 3.75
C GLY A 196 0.84 -4.76 5.27
N GLY A 197 1.91 -4.66 6.05
CA GLY A 197 1.84 -4.61 7.50
C GLY A 197 1.44 -3.23 8.03
N ARG A 198 1.17 -3.14 9.32
CA ARG A 198 0.83 -1.86 9.96
C ARG A 198 1.25 -1.84 11.43
N SER A 199 1.38 -0.63 11.99
CA SER A 199 1.42 -0.42 13.44
C SER A 199 0.04 -0.03 13.97
N GLN A 200 -0.25 -0.39 15.21
CA GLN A 200 -1.36 0.16 15.97
C GLN A 200 -0.82 1.08 17.07
N LEU A 201 -1.28 2.33 17.05
CA LEU A 201 -0.90 3.30 18.07
C LEU A 201 -2.04 3.52 19.08
N SER A 202 -1.67 3.84 20.32
CA SER A 202 -2.59 4.39 21.31
C SER A 202 -2.86 5.88 21.04
N GLY A 203 -3.85 6.44 21.73
CA GLY A 203 -4.19 7.87 21.57
C GLY A 203 -3.06 8.85 21.94
N ASP A 204 -2.10 8.41 22.73
CA ASP A 204 -0.89 9.17 23.11
C ASP A 204 0.33 8.85 22.22
N GLY A 205 0.12 8.12 21.11
CA GLY A 205 1.14 7.83 20.10
C GLY A 205 2.09 6.68 20.44
N ARG A 206 1.86 5.93 21.55
CA ARG A 206 2.65 4.73 21.84
C ARG A 206 2.26 3.57 20.94
N ILE A 207 3.24 2.76 20.54
CA ILE A 207 3.01 1.54 19.79
C ILE A 207 2.33 0.50 20.67
N LEU A 208 1.12 0.11 20.33
CA LEU A 208 0.41 -0.99 20.99
C LEU A 208 0.89 -2.34 20.45
N TRP A 209 1.08 -2.43 19.14
CA TRP A 209 1.64 -3.61 18.46
C TRP A 209 2.07 -3.28 17.02
N TRP A 210 2.95 -4.12 16.50
CA TRP A 210 3.35 -4.20 15.12
C TRP A 210 2.68 -5.39 14.45
N GLY A 211 2.08 -5.18 13.30
CA GLY A 211 1.53 -6.24 12.46
C GLY A 211 2.46 -6.56 11.31
N ILE A 212 2.89 -7.81 11.24
CA ILE A 212 3.53 -8.37 10.05
C ILE A 212 2.43 -9.11 9.28
N GLU A 213 2.14 -8.67 8.06
CA GLU A 213 1.15 -9.31 7.20
C GLU A 213 1.68 -10.69 6.76
N VAL A 214 0.88 -11.72 7.01
CA VAL A 214 1.16 -13.12 6.64
C VAL A 214 0.10 -13.68 5.71
N SER A 215 -1.01 -12.99 5.54
CA SER A 215 -2.13 -13.38 4.69
C SER A 215 -2.94 -12.17 4.26
N GLN A 216 -3.56 -12.26 3.09
CA GLN A 216 -4.31 -11.17 2.46
C GLN A 216 -5.53 -11.69 1.73
N LYS A 217 -6.50 -10.82 1.43
CA LYS A 217 -7.55 -11.14 0.47
C LYS A 217 -6.96 -11.26 -0.94
N ARG A 218 -7.74 -11.84 -1.83
CA ARG A 218 -7.32 -12.11 -3.21
C ARG A 218 -8.16 -11.30 -4.19
N PRO A 219 -7.56 -10.73 -5.24
CA PRO A 219 -8.31 -10.04 -6.28
C PRO A 219 -9.11 -11.03 -7.15
N LEU A 220 -10.29 -10.56 -7.57
CA LEU A 220 -11.03 -11.08 -8.71
C LEU A 220 -11.66 -9.87 -9.40
N TRP A 221 -10.85 -9.13 -10.17
CA TRP A 221 -11.35 -7.96 -10.90
C TRP A 221 -12.08 -8.38 -12.15
N LEU A 222 -13.26 -7.82 -12.34
CA LEU A 222 -14.14 -8.20 -13.45
C LEU A 222 -14.53 -6.99 -14.27
N GLU A 223 -14.60 -7.17 -15.58
CA GLU A 223 -15.34 -6.29 -16.47
C GLU A 223 -16.69 -6.93 -16.81
N VAL A 224 -17.75 -6.17 -16.64
CA VAL A 224 -19.13 -6.57 -17.01
C VAL A 224 -19.60 -5.66 -18.12
N THR A 225 -19.97 -6.23 -19.24
CA THR A 225 -20.49 -5.48 -20.38
C THR A 225 -21.86 -5.98 -20.78
N THR A 226 -22.68 -5.04 -21.25
CA THR A 226 -23.98 -5.31 -21.88
C THR A 226 -24.00 -4.66 -23.26
N ALA A 227 -24.68 -5.28 -24.19
CA ALA A 227 -24.95 -4.74 -25.52
C ALA A 227 -26.45 -4.67 -25.76
N GLY A 228 -26.89 -3.63 -26.48
CA GLY A 228 -28.29 -3.42 -26.76
C GLY A 228 -28.49 -2.54 -28.01
N ARG A 229 -29.73 -2.24 -28.28
CA ARG A 229 -30.05 -1.35 -29.39
C ARG A 229 -29.86 0.11 -28.98
N GLY A 230 -28.93 0.83 -29.63
CA GLY A 230 -28.79 2.27 -29.51
C GLY A 230 -29.93 3.05 -30.17
N GLY A 231 -30.05 4.35 -29.84
CA GLY A 231 -31.06 5.18 -30.46
C GLY A 231 -31.33 6.51 -29.79
N HIS A 232 -32.45 7.13 -30.19
CA HIS A 232 -32.87 8.41 -29.62
C HIS A 232 -33.54 8.22 -28.26
N GLY A 233 -33.20 9.05 -27.27
CA GLY A 233 -33.66 8.92 -25.87
C GLY A 233 -35.18 9.07 -25.68
N SER A 234 -35.93 9.61 -26.67
CA SER A 234 -37.37 9.69 -26.61
C SER A 234 -38.09 8.40 -27.06
N GLY A 235 -37.36 7.43 -27.57
CA GLY A 235 -37.93 6.16 -28.02
C GLY A 235 -38.07 5.14 -26.88
N LEU A 236 -39.13 4.30 -26.94
CA LEU A 236 -39.22 3.14 -26.07
C LEU A 236 -38.15 2.12 -26.49
N ASN A 237 -37.23 1.79 -25.61
CA ASN A 237 -36.14 0.85 -25.90
C ASN A 237 -35.99 -0.17 -24.78
N PRO A 238 -36.69 -1.31 -24.83
CA PRO A 238 -36.54 -2.36 -23.81
C PRO A 238 -35.19 -3.07 -23.87
N GLU A 239 -34.47 -2.98 -24.97
CA GLU A 239 -33.15 -3.60 -25.19
C GLU A 239 -32.01 -2.62 -24.93
N SER A 240 -32.22 -1.55 -24.13
CA SER A 240 -31.20 -0.58 -23.76
C SER A 240 -30.09 -1.24 -22.97
N ALA A 241 -28.83 -1.11 -23.44
CA ALA A 241 -27.65 -1.65 -22.75
C ALA A 241 -27.55 -1.11 -21.32
N ASN A 242 -27.80 0.18 -21.10
CA ASN A 242 -27.79 0.78 -19.76
C ASN A 242 -28.82 0.14 -18.83
N HIS A 243 -30.05 -0.09 -19.29
CA HIS A 243 -31.09 -0.70 -18.46
C HIS A 243 -30.73 -2.14 -18.06
N GLN A 244 -30.20 -2.93 -19.01
CA GLN A 244 -29.73 -4.29 -18.75
C GLN A 244 -28.62 -4.29 -17.68
N LEU A 245 -27.60 -3.42 -17.83
CA LEU A 245 -26.48 -3.33 -16.89
C LEU A 245 -26.94 -2.92 -15.48
N VAL A 246 -27.76 -1.87 -15.39
CA VAL A 246 -28.27 -1.38 -14.08
C VAL A 246 -29.07 -2.46 -13.36
N VAL A 247 -29.97 -3.17 -14.07
CA VAL A 247 -30.77 -4.25 -13.48
C VAL A 247 -29.89 -5.43 -13.06
N ALA A 248 -28.91 -5.80 -13.86
CA ALA A 248 -27.98 -6.88 -13.54
C ALA A 248 -27.12 -6.55 -12.30
N LEU A 249 -26.55 -5.36 -12.23
CA LEU A 249 -25.78 -4.89 -11.08
C LEU A 249 -26.66 -4.78 -9.80
N ALA A 250 -27.91 -4.31 -9.94
CA ALA A 250 -28.84 -4.26 -8.82
C ALA A 250 -29.08 -5.66 -8.22
N ARG A 251 -29.30 -6.68 -9.06
CA ARG A 251 -29.43 -8.08 -8.60
C ARG A 251 -28.19 -8.55 -7.86
N LEU A 252 -26.99 -8.23 -8.36
CA LEU A 252 -25.72 -8.62 -7.74
C LEU A 252 -25.55 -7.96 -6.38
N LEU A 253 -25.79 -6.65 -6.29
CA LEU A 253 -25.59 -5.86 -5.06
C LEU A 253 -26.67 -6.11 -4.00
N GLN A 254 -27.83 -6.63 -4.37
CA GLN A 254 -28.91 -7.02 -3.44
C GLN A 254 -28.72 -8.42 -2.84
N LYS A 255 -27.71 -9.19 -3.29
CA LYS A 255 -27.45 -10.50 -2.68
C LYS A 255 -27.06 -10.35 -1.22
N PRO A 256 -27.58 -11.21 -0.34
CA PRO A 256 -27.15 -11.25 1.05
C PRO A 256 -25.64 -11.48 1.16
N ILE A 257 -24.97 -10.65 1.96
CA ILE A 257 -23.56 -10.82 2.28
C ILE A 257 -23.41 -12.08 3.14
N ARG A 258 -22.50 -12.97 2.75
CA ARG A 258 -22.12 -14.15 3.54
C ARG A 258 -20.92 -13.85 4.39
N TRP A 259 -21.08 -14.02 5.70
CA TRP A 259 -20.04 -13.79 6.69
C TRP A 259 -19.42 -15.10 7.13
N ARG A 260 -18.11 -15.12 7.27
CA ARG A 260 -17.40 -16.29 7.83
C ARG A 260 -16.03 -15.91 8.40
N VAL A 261 -15.62 -16.65 9.43
CA VAL A 261 -14.29 -16.49 10.02
C VAL A 261 -13.35 -17.47 9.35
N THR A 262 -12.33 -16.95 8.65
CA THR A 262 -11.25 -17.76 8.09
C THR A 262 -10.15 -17.99 9.13
N ALA A 263 -9.32 -19.01 8.95
CA ALA A 263 -8.20 -19.26 9.86
C ALA A 263 -7.28 -18.05 10.00
N PRO A 264 -6.82 -17.36 8.91
CA PRO A 264 -5.99 -16.16 9.05
C PRO A 264 -6.66 -15.02 9.82
N ALA A 265 -7.96 -14.80 9.62
CA ALA A 265 -8.70 -13.78 10.37
C ALA A 265 -8.79 -14.12 11.87
N ARG A 266 -9.08 -15.38 12.18
CA ARG A 266 -9.12 -15.87 13.58
C ARG A 266 -7.75 -15.70 14.25
N ASP A 267 -6.69 -16.19 13.63
CA ASP A 267 -5.35 -16.18 14.20
C ASP A 267 -4.88 -14.75 14.47
N TYR A 268 -5.14 -13.84 13.53
CA TYR A 268 -4.86 -12.41 13.71
C TYR A 268 -5.62 -11.83 14.92
N LEU A 269 -6.93 -12.04 15.00
CA LEU A 269 -7.76 -11.46 16.05
C LEU A 269 -7.45 -12.05 17.42
N HIS A 270 -7.17 -13.35 17.49
CA HIS A 270 -6.70 -14.00 18.71
C HIS A 270 -5.33 -13.46 19.15
N ALA A 271 -4.41 -13.17 18.22
CA ALA A 271 -3.10 -12.61 18.55
C ALA A 271 -3.19 -11.20 19.15
N ILE A 272 -4.13 -10.36 18.67
CA ILE A 272 -4.32 -9.01 19.22
C ILE A 272 -5.23 -8.96 20.46
N ALA A 273 -6.08 -9.95 20.69
CA ALA A 273 -7.03 -9.96 21.82
C ALA A 273 -6.36 -9.70 23.19
N PRO A 274 -5.21 -10.32 23.54
CA PRO A 274 -4.52 -10.05 24.82
C PRO A 274 -4.02 -8.62 24.98
N LEU A 275 -3.84 -7.90 23.85
CA LEU A 275 -3.32 -6.52 23.82
C LEU A 275 -4.44 -5.48 24.03
N HIS A 276 -5.68 -5.94 24.17
CA HIS A 276 -6.86 -5.12 24.46
C HIS A 276 -7.46 -5.45 25.80
N SER A 277 -8.44 -4.68 26.25
CA SER A 277 -9.15 -4.87 27.52
C SER A 277 -10.68 -4.83 27.32
N GLY A 278 -11.42 -5.18 28.38
CA GLY A 278 -12.89 -5.07 28.41
C GLY A 278 -13.59 -5.89 27.33
N ASP A 279 -14.65 -5.32 26.76
CA ASP A 279 -15.52 -5.96 25.80
C ASP A 279 -14.78 -6.30 24.50
N LEU A 280 -13.92 -5.39 24.03
CA LEU A 280 -13.15 -5.62 22.82
C LEU A 280 -12.28 -6.89 22.92
N ARG A 281 -11.57 -7.07 24.04
CA ARG A 281 -10.81 -8.32 24.30
C ARG A 281 -11.69 -9.55 24.21
N ARG A 282 -12.90 -9.51 24.83
CA ARG A 282 -13.83 -10.64 24.82
C ARG A 282 -14.34 -10.94 23.40
N THR A 283 -14.74 -9.90 22.66
CA THR A 283 -15.19 -10.01 21.26
C THR A 283 -14.12 -10.63 20.37
N LEU A 284 -12.88 -10.12 20.44
CA LEU A 284 -11.76 -10.62 19.64
C LEU A 284 -11.39 -12.08 19.98
N ALA A 285 -11.40 -12.44 21.27
CA ALA A 285 -11.10 -13.80 21.71
C ALA A 285 -12.20 -14.81 21.37
N ASN A 286 -13.43 -14.35 21.12
CA ASN A 286 -14.60 -15.21 20.82
C ASN A 286 -15.15 -14.97 19.41
N ILE A 287 -14.31 -14.54 18.48
CA ILE A 287 -14.75 -14.07 17.16
C ILE A 287 -15.59 -15.09 16.39
N ASP A 288 -15.33 -16.39 16.55
CA ASP A 288 -16.08 -17.46 15.90
C ASP A 288 -17.55 -17.55 16.38
N ASN A 289 -17.83 -17.08 17.59
CA ASN A 289 -19.19 -17.02 18.14
C ASN A 289 -19.86 -15.67 17.87
N VAL A 290 -19.06 -14.63 17.60
CA VAL A 290 -19.53 -13.27 17.31
C VAL A 290 -19.97 -13.16 15.85
N VAL A 291 -19.17 -13.68 14.91
CA VAL A 291 -19.47 -13.62 13.47
C VAL A 291 -20.30 -14.84 13.08
N THR A 292 -21.53 -14.61 12.63
CA THR A 292 -22.44 -15.64 12.10
C THR A 292 -22.57 -15.52 10.59
N PRO A 293 -23.08 -16.54 9.88
CA PRO A 293 -23.26 -16.46 8.42
C PRO A 293 -24.12 -15.28 7.92
N THR A 294 -24.95 -14.72 8.80
CA THR A 294 -25.84 -13.58 8.50
C THR A 294 -25.32 -12.24 9.02
N GLY A 295 -24.21 -12.22 9.73
CA GLY A 295 -23.59 -11.02 10.26
C GLY A 295 -23.06 -11.16 11.68
N PRO A 296 -22.41 -10.13 12.20
CA PRO A 296 -21.93 -10.11 13.57
C PRO A 296 -23.10 -9.92 14.57
N LYS A 297 -23.06 -10.64 15.69
CA LYS A 297 -24.00 -10.48 16.81
C LYS A 297 -23.68 -9.27 17.69
N GLU A 298 -22.44 -8.82 17.66
CA GLU A 298 -21.91 -7.73 18.48
C GLU A 298 -21.25 -6.69 17.59
N PHE A 299 -21.01 -5.50 18.14
CA PHE A 299 -20.32 -4.44 17.43
C PHE A 299 -18.90 -4.84 17.08
N LEU A 300 -18.52 -4.69 15.81
CA LEU A 300 -17.16 -4.81 15.31
C LEU A 300 -16.56 -3.41 15.11
N LEU A 301 -15.27 -3.27 15.36
CA LEU A 301 -14.58 -2.02 15.04
C LEU A 301 -14.67 -1.71 13.53
N PRO A 302 -14.72 -0.42 13.14
CA PRO A 302 -14.71 -0.02 11.75
C PRO A 302 -13.57 -0.70 10.96
N GLY A 303 -13.90 -1.20 9.78
CA GLY A 303 -12.97 -1.91 8.90
C GLY A 303 -12.79 -3.41 9.22
N MET A 304 -13.15 -3.90 10.41
CA MET A 304 -13.04 -5.33 10.73
C MET A 304 -13.99 -6.20 9.92
N ALA A 305 -15.14 -5.68 9.52
CA ALA A 305 -16.12 -6.39 8.68
C ALA A 305 -15.47 -6.97 7.41
N ASN A 306 -14.54 -6.24 6.82
CA ASN A 306 -13.83 -6.65 5.60
C ASN A 306 -12.99 -7.93 5.77
N LEU A 307 -12.69 -8.35 7.01
CA LEU A 307 -11.95 -9.58 7.28
C LEU A 307 -12.82 -10.85 7.17
N PHE A 308 -14.14 -10.71 7.06
CA PHE A 308 -15.10 -11.81 7.19
C PHE A 308 -15.97 -12.03 5.96
N VAL A 309 -15.83 -11.22 4.92
CA VAL A 309 -16.72 -11.24 3.74
C VAL A 309 -15.92 -11.22 2.45
N ASP A 310 -16.43 -11.90 1.42
CA ASP A 310 -16.07 -11.60 0.04
C ASP A 310 -16.78 -10.31 -0.35
N SER A 311 -16.05 -9.32 -0.85
CA SER A 311 -16.61 -8.01 -1.15
C SER A 311 -16.69 -7.77 -2.65
N VAL A 312 -17.75 -7.08 -3.09
CA VAL A 312 -17.96 -6.66 -4.46
C VAL A 312 -18.24 -5.16 -4.47
N GLN A 313 -17.43 -4.41 -5.20
CA GLN A 313 -17.62 -2.96 -5.40
C GLN A 313 -17.69 -2.65 -6.89
N VAL A 314 -18.66 -1.85 -7.29
CA VAL A 314 -18.70 -1.26 -8.63
C VAL A 314 -17.85 0.00 -8.59
N THR A 315 -16.70 -0.01 -9.26
CA THR A 315 -15.72 1.09 -9.18
C THR A 315 -15.75 1.99 -10.40
N VAL A 316 -16.17 1.45 -11.56
CA VAL A 316 -16.37 2.21 -12.80
C VAL A 316 -17.73 1.84 -13.38
N LEU A 317 -18.43 2.83 -13.92
CA LEU A 317 -19.69 2.65 -14.62
C LEU A 317 -19.73 3.59 -15.84
N ASP A 318 -19.71 3.02 -17.03
CA ASP A 318 -19.72 3.73 -18.31
C ASP A 318 -20.94 3.33 -19.14
N GLY A 319 -21.74 4.33 -19.57
CA GLY A 319 -22.97 4.05 -20.28
C GLY A 319 -23.46 5.22 -21.14
N GLY A 320 -22.61 5.75 -22.00
CA GLY A 320 -22.96 6.80 -22.98
C GLY A 320 -22.47 8.19 -22.59
N GLU A 321 -22.48 9.11 -23.58
CA GLU A 321 -21.87 10.44 -23.49
C GLU A 321 -22.88 11.60 -23.52
N LYS A 322 -24.11 11.35 -24.02
CA LYS A 322 -25.09 12.40 -24.26
C LYS A 322 -26.50 12.02 -23.79
N ILE A 323 -27.15 12.93 -23.05
CA ILE A 323 -28.42 12.69 -22.37
C ILE A 323 -29.57 12.21 -23.26
N ASN A 324 -29.58 12.58 -24.52
CA ASN A 324 -30.64 12.21 -25.45
C ASN A 324 -30.27 11.10 -26.45
N VAL A 325 -29.17 10.37 -26.19
CA VAL A 325 -28.68 9.24 -26.98
C VAL A 325 -28.61 8.00 -26.09
N ILE A 326 -29.31 6.94 -26.50
CA ILE A 326 -29.22 5.61 -25.89
C ILE A 326 -27.99 4.92 -26.46
N PRO A 327 -26.99 4.52 -25.63
CA PRO A 327 -25.82 3.81 -26.12
C PRO A 327 -26.16 2.38 -26.49
N ASP A 328 -25.41 1.80 -27.40
CA ASP A 328 -25.50 0.41 -27.83
C ASP A 328 -24.66 -0.54 -26.94
N LYS A 329 -23.77 0.01 -26.12
CA LYS A 329 -22.92 -0.73 -25.20
C LYS A 329 -22.79 0.00 -23.84
N SER A 330 -22.72 -0.77 -22.74
CA SER A 330 -22.44 -0.26 -21.41
C SER A 330 -21.46 -1.17 -20.69
N ARG A 331 -20.70 -0.62 -19.75
CA ARG A 331 -19.60 -1.29 -19.06
C ARG A 331 -19.58 -0.94 -17.59
N ALA A 332 -19.24 -1.93 -16.76
CA ALA A 332 -18.88 -1.71 -15.36
C ALA A 332 -17.58 -2.46 -15.01
N LEU A 333 -16.75 -1.88 -14.14
CA LEU A 333 -15.63 -2.57 -13.51
C LEU A 333 -16.02 -2.91 -12.07
N LEU A 334 -15.74 -4.16 -11.68
CA LEU A 334 -16.00 -4.65 -10.35
C LEU A 334 -14.67 -4.98 -9.66
N ASP A 335 -14.39 -4.30 -8.55
CA ASP A 335 -13.33 -4.72 -7.62
C ASP A 335 -13.92 -5.75 -6.66
N VAL A 336 -13.62 -7.01 -6.92
CA VAL A 336 -13.99 -8.13 -6.03
C VAL A 336 -12.77 -8.54 -5.22
N ARG A 337 -12.95 -8.64 -3.90
CA ARG A 337 -11.91 -9.07 -2.96
C ARG A 337 -12.38 -10.33 -2.25
N LEU A 338 -11.79 -11.46 -2.60
CA LEU A 338 -12.12 -12.77 -2.06
C LEU A 338 -11.35 -13.06 -0.77
N LEU A 339 -11.98 -13.74 0.17
CA LEU A 339 -11.29 -14.32 1.32
C LEU A 339 -10.25 -15.37 0.85
N PRO A 340 -9.19 -15.62 1.64
CA PRO A 340 -8.06 -16.45 1.19
C PRO A 340 -8.42 -17.85 0.67
N ASP A 341 -9.49 -18.42 1.20
CA ASP A 341 -9.97 -19.79 0.93
C ASP A 341 -11.24 -19.85 0.06
N THR A 342 -11.74 -18.72 -0.47
CA THR A 342 -12.90 -18.72 -1.38
C THR A 342 -12.52 -19.37 -2.72
N ASP A 343 -13.34 -20.31 -3.20
CA ASP A 343 -13.21 -20.84 -4.55
C ASP A 343 -13.61 -19.74 -5.56
N SER A 344 -12.60 -19.21 -6.28
CA SER A 344 -12.81 -18.13 -7.24
C SER A 344 -13.63 -18.57 -8.45
N THR A 345 -13.55 -19.84 -8.86
CA THR A 345 -14.32 -20.38 -9.98
C THR A 345 -15.79 -20.45 -9.62
N ALA A 346 -16.12 -21.06 -8.47
CA ALA A 346 -17.49 -21.14 -7.99
C ALA A 346 -18.09 -19.73 -7.72
N PHE A 347 -17.28 -18.80 -7.20
CA PHE A 347 -17.73 -17.43 -6.99
C PHE A 347 -18.02 -16.72 -8.31
N LEU A 348 -17.16 -16.85 -9.31
CA LEU A 348 -17.35 -16.26 -10.64
C LEU A 348 -18.60 -16.82 -11.34
N GLU A 349 -18.85 -18.12 -11.24
CA GLU A 349 -20.05 -18.76 -11.76
C GLU A 349 -21.32 -18.21 -11.09
N GLU A 350 -21.29 -18.01 -9.77
CA GLU A 350 -22.39 -17.39 -9.04
C GLU A 350 -22.62 -15.93 -9.49
N VAL A 351 -21.56 -15.16 -9.73
CA VAL A 351 -21.64 -13.79 -10.26
C VAL A 351 -22.28 -13.80 -11.65
N ARG A 352 -21.80 -14.63 -12.58
CA ARG A 352 -22.34 -14.77 -13.93
C ARG A 352 -23.83 -15.14 -13.93
N LYS A 353 -24.20 -16.13 -13.13
CA LYS A 353 -25.59 -16.55 -12.98
C LYS A 353 -26.48 -15.42 -12.45
N THR A 354 -25.97 -14.61 -11.53
CA THR A 354 -26.74 -13.51 -10.92
C THR A 354 -26.92 -12.35 -11.87
N LEU A 355 -25.88 -11.99 -12.64
CA LEU A 355 -25.94 -10.94 -13.65
C LEU A 355 -26.90 -11.30 -14.79
N GLY A 356 -26.98 -12.57 -15.15
CA GLY A 356 -27.85 -13.08 -16.23
C GLY A 356 -27.17 -13.12 -17.59
N ASN A 357 -27.89 -13.65 -18.59
CA ASN A 357 -27.33 -13.95 -19.91
C ASN A 357 -27.08 -12.72 -20.78
N ASP A 358 -27.67 -11.57 -20.43
CA ASP A 358 -27.49 -10.30 -21.16
C ASP A 358 -26.14 -9.63 -20.85
N CYS A 359 -25.39 -10.19 -19.89
CA CYS A 359 -24.08 -9.67 -19.48
C CYS A 359 -22.95 -10.60 -19.95
N THR A 360 -21.92 -9.99 -20.53
CA THR A 360 -20.62 -10.64 -20.70
C THR A 360 -19.72 -10.28 -19.51
N VAL A 361 -19.05 -11.29 -18.93
CA VAL A 361 -18.16 -11.09 -17.77
C VAL A 361 -16.76 -11.56 -18.15
N GLU A 362 -15.83 -10.63 -18.17
CA GLU A 362 -14.41 -10.87 -18.39
C GLU A 362 -13.65 -10.78 -17.07
N VAL A 363 -12.66 -11.66 -16.85
CA VAL A 363 -11.76 -11.62 -15.69
C VAL A 363 -10.52 -10.85 -16.07
N LEU A 364 -10.30 -9.71 -15.39
CA LEU A 364 -9.14 -8.85 -15.63
C LEU A 364 -7.95 -9.29 -14.75
N VAL A 365 -8.20 -9.56 -13.47
CA VAL A 365 -7.19 -10.00 -12.50
C VAL A 365 -7.78 -11.09 -11.62
N THR A 366 -7.01 -12.12 -11.36
CA THR A 366 -7.37 -13.17 -10.39
C THR A 366 -6.12 -13.74 -9.73
N SER A 367 -6.30 -14.43 -8.61
CA SER A 367 -5.24 -15.11 -7.87
C SER A 367 -5.79 -16.40 -7.27
N PRO A 368 -5.05 -17.51 -7.33
CA PRO A 368 -5.47 -18.75 -6.67
C PRO A 368 -5.41 -18.63 -5.14
N PRO A 369 -6.07 -19.52 -4.39
CA PRO A 369 -5.89 -19.62 -2.95
C PRO A 369 -4.43 -19.88 -2.58
N THR A 370 -3.93 -19.20 -1.54
CA THR A 370 -2.58 -19.37 -1.03
C THR A 370 -2.61 -19.64 0.47
N ALA A 371 -1.68 -20.47 0.95
CA ALA A 371 -1.48 -20.63 2.38
C ALA A 371 -0.89 -19.34 2.99
N PRO A 372 -1.23 -19.02 4.25
CA PRO A 372 -0.54 -17.96 4.99
C PRO A 372 0.96 -18.24 5.11
N SER A 373 1.78 -17.19 5.10
CA SER A 373 3.20 -17.32 5.44
C SER A 373 3.35 -17.74 6.91
N PRO A 374 4.29 -18.61 7.27
CA PRO A 374 4.45 -19.04 8.66
C PRO A 374 4.95 -17.87 9.54
N ALA A 375 4.35 -17.72 10.74
CA ALA A 375 4.85 -16.78 11.75
C ALA A 375 6.10 -17.33 12.48
N SER A 376 7.05 -17.84 11.69
CA SER A 376 8.30 -18.45 12.15
C SER A 376 9.32 -18.48 11.01
N GLY A 377 10.55 -18.87 11.31
CA GLY A 377 11.63 -18.97 10.32
C GLY A 377 12.52 -17.72 10.26
N PRO A 378 13.58 -17.76 9.44
CA PRO A 378 14.65 -16.76 9.49
C PRO A 378 14.16 -15.32 9.23
N VAL A 379 13.33 -15.14 8.21
CA VAL A 379 12.81 -13.82 7.80
C VAL A 379 11.84 -13.28 8.85
N TRP A 380 10.85 -14.10 9.26
CA TRP A 380 9.92 -13.71 10.34
C TRP A 380 10.67 -13.32 11.62
N ASN A 381 11.66 -14.13 12.04
CA ASN A 381 12.42 -13.89 13.27
C ASN A 381 13.21 -12.57 13.19
N ALA A 382 13.81 -12.27 12.06
CA ALA A 382 14.55 -11.02 11.86
C ALA A 382 13.63 -9.79 11.91
N LEU A 383 12.48 -9.83 11.24
CA LEU A 383 11.46 -8.78 11.29
C LEU A 383 10.90 -8.60 12.70
N SER A 384 10.51 -9.71 13.35
CA SER A 384 9.94 -9.69 14.69
C SER A 384 10.92 -9.16 15.73
N GLN A 385 12.20 -9.44 15.58
CA GLN A 385 13.25 -8.91 16.48
C GLN A 385 13.39 -7.39 16.30
N ALA A 386 13.47 -6.91 15.06
CA ALA A 386 13.67 -5.49 14.77
C ALA A 386 12.46 -4.63 15.19
N LEU A 387 11.24 -5.05 14.89
CA LEU A 387 10.02 -4.35 15.27
C LEU A 387 9.72 -4.52 16.76
N GLY A 388 9.99 -5.71 17.32
CA GLY A 388 9.72 -6.09 18.70
C GLY A 388 10.49 -5.29 19.74
N ALA A 389 11.58 -4.64 19.35
CA ALA A 389 12.31 -3.71 20.22
C ALA A 389 11.46 -2.51 20.69
N SER A 390 10.37 -2.20 20.00
CA SER A 390 9.51 -1.05 20.31
C SER A 390 8.05 -1.41 20.63
N GLY A 391 7.66 -2.69 20.58
CA GLY A 391 6.32 -3.15 20.95
C GLY A 391 6.03 -4.60 20.51
N PRO A 392 4.96 -5.22 21.01
CA PRO A 392 4.57 -6.57 20.60
C PRO A 392 4.42 -6.72 19.09
N VAL A 393 4.82 -7.87 18.55
CA VAL A 393 4.67 -8.20 17.12
C VAL A 393 3.63 -9.30 16.95
N VAL A 394 2.71 -9.11 16.03
CA VAL A 394 1.62 -10.06 15.76
C VAL A 394 1.54 -10.37 14.26
N PRO A 395 1.20 -11.61 13.87
CA PRO A 395 0.83 -11.91 12.50
C PRO A 395 -0.51 -11.25 12.16
N THR A 396 -0.61 -10.64 10.98
CA THR A 396 -1.84 -9.97 10.55
C THR A 396 -2.39 -10.52 9.25
N PHE A 397 -3.70 -10.40 9.10
CA PHE A 397 -4.44 -10.61 7.87
C PHE A 397 -4.98 -9.27 7.37
N VAL A 398 -4.69 -8.92 6.11
CA VAL A 398 -5.12 -7.64 5.53
C VAL A 398 -6.25 -7.81 4.52
N PRO A 399 -7.22 -6.87 4.47
CA PRO A 399 -8.35 -6.94 3.53
C PRO A 399 -7.99 -6.51 2.11
N GLY A 400 -6.78 -5.97 1.88
CA GLY A 400 -6.21 -5.67 0.57
C GLY A 400 -5.52 -6.87 -0.06
N PHE A 401 -4.82 -6.64 -1.16
CA PHE A 401 -3.83 -7.55 -1.72
C PHE A 401 -2.60 -6.75 -2.15
N THR A 402 -1.47 -7.41 -2.25
CA THR A 402 -0.18 -6.87 -2.68
C THR A 402 0.53 -7.87 -3.58
N ASP A 403 1.66 -7.51 -4.13
CA ASP A 403 2.51 -8.39 -4.93
C ASP A 403 3.05 -9.61 -4.15
N SER A 404 2.98 -9.61 -2.82
CA SER A 404 3.29 -10.77 -1.96
C SER A 404 2.55 -12.05 -2.38
N ARG A 405 1.37 -11.93 -3.01
CA ARG A 405 0.58 -13.07 -3.51
C ARG A 405 1.34 -13.91 -4.52
N TYR A 406 2.09 -13.30 -5.43
CA TYR A 406 2.81 -14.01 -6.48
C TYR A 406 3.89 -14.95 -5.93
N PHE A 407 4.52 -14.57 -4.83
CA PHE A 407 5.49 -15.40 -4.13
C PHE A 407 4.81 -16.52 -3.35
N ARG A 408 3.72 -16.23 -2.64
CA ARG A 408 2.92 -17.24 -1.93
C ARG A 408 2.34 -18.29 -2.87
N GLU A 409 1.90 -17.91 -4.07
CA GLU A 409 1.44 -18.82 -5.12
C GLU A 409 2.50 -19.86 -5.52
N ARG A 410 3.77 -19.55 -5.29
CA ARG A 410 4.92 -20.42 -5.57
C ARG A 410 5.53 -21.04 -4.31
N GLY A 411 4.82 -20.95 -3.19
CA GLY A 411 5.26 -21.52 -1.91
C GLY A 411 6.40 -20.75 -1.23
N ILE A 412 6.74 -19.56 -1.70
CA ILE A 412 7.74 -18.69 -1.08
C ILE A 412 7.04 -17.83 -0.02
N PRO A 413 7.43 -17.91 1.27
CA PRO A 413 6.87 -17.05 2.30
C PRO A 413 7.05 -15.57 1.97
N ALA A 414 6.00 -14.77 2.13
CA ALA A 414 6.06 -13.32 1.94
C ALA A 414 5.44 -12.62 3.13
N TYR A 415 6.10 -11.58 3.60
CA TYR A 415 5.75 -10.82 4.80
C TYR A 415 5.58 -9.35 4.45
N GLY A 416 4.38 -8.83 4.70
CA GLY A 416 4.11 -7.42 4.53
C GLY A 416 4.44 -6.64 5.80
N ILE A 417 5.18 -5.55 5.66
CA ILE A 417 5.49 -4.65 6.76
C ILE A 417 5.33 -3.18 6.37
N THR A 418 4.98 -2.36 7.35
CA THR A 418 5.16 -0.92 7.32
C THR A 418 6.05 -0.59 8.52
N PRO A 419 7.36 -0.34 8.33
CA PRO A 419 8.29 -0.17 9.44
C PRO A 419 8.14 1.19 10.14
N PHE A 420 7.09 1.94 9.79
CA PHE A 420 6.78 3.27 10.29
C PHE A 420 5.60 3.23 11.25
N ALA A 421 5.71 3.89 12.41
CA ALA A 421 4.61 4.05 13.35
C ALA A 421 3.78 5.28 12.95
N LEU A 422 2.81 5.09 12.06
CA LEU A 422 2.02 6.17 11.46
C LEU A 422 0.71 6.38 12.23
N ALA A 423 0.40 7.64 12.52
CA ALA A 423 -0.89 8.02 13.07
C ALA A 423 -2.00 7.89 12.01
N GLY A 424 -3.26 7.79 12.45
CA GLY A 424 -4.39 7.62 11.53
C GLY A 424 -4.55 8.76 10.52
N GLU A 425 -4.09 9.98 10.85
CA GLU A 425 -4.12 11.12 9.93
C GLU A 425 -3.11 10.97 8.78
N ASP A 426 -1.94 10.37 9.02
CA ASP A 426 -0.93 10.13 7.98
C ASP A 426 -1.31 8.91 7.13
N MET A 427 -1.93 7.89 7.74
CA MET A 427 -2.47 6.71 7.00
C MET A 427 -3.64 7.04 6.08
N ARG A 428 -4.43 8.09 6.37
CA ARG A 428 -5.55 8.50 5.50
C ARG A 428 -5.12 9.07 4.14
N GLY A 429 -3.84 9.41 3.97
CA GLY A 429 -3.28 9.88 2.70
C GLY A 429 -3.12 8.78 1.64
N ILE A 430 -3.06 7.51 2.04
CA ILE A 430 -2.94 6.37 1.11
C ILE A 430 -4.14 6.37 0.15
N HIS A 431 -3.87 6.33 -1.15
CA HIS A 431 -4.86 6.44 -2.24
C HIS A 431 -5.77 7.69 -2.14
N ASN A 432 -5.39 8.69 -1.33
CA ASN A 432 -6.14 9.92 -1.12
C ASN A 432 -5.22 11.15 -1.33
N VAL A 433 -5.73 12.35 -1.09
CA VAL A 433 -4.94 13.59 -1.16
C VAL A 433 -4.03 13.76 0.07
N ASP A 434 -3.01 14.60 -0.07
CA ASP A 434 -2.14 15.02 1.03
C ASP A 434 -1.40 13.86 1.72
N GLU A 435 -1.00 12.86 0.93
CA GLU A 435 -0.17 11.75 1.38
C GLU A 435 1.18 12.27 1.86
N ARG A 436 1.61 11.78 3.04
CA ARG A 436 2.79 12.31 3.72
C ARG A 436 3.34 11.34 4.75
N ILE A 437 4.64 11.45 5.04
CA ILE A 437 5.31 10.70 6.09
C ILE A 437 6.07 11.62 7.03
N PRO A 438 5.97 11.45 8.38
CA PRO A 438 6.79 12.18 9.33
C PRO A 438 8.27 11.82 9.16
N LEU A 439 9.14 12.83 9.05
CA LEU A 439 10.58 12.64 8.85
C LEU A 439 11.22 11.78 9.95
N ALA A 440 10.83 12.01 11.20
CA ALA A 440 11.33 11.23 12.32
C ALA A 440 10.91 9.75 12.25
N GLU A 441 9.70 9.44 11.72
CA GLU A 441 9.28 8.04 11.53
C GLU A 441 9.95 7.39 10.32
N LEU A 442 10.20 8.15 9.26
CA LEU A 442 11.00 7.66 8.15
C LEU A 442 12.38 7.20 8.64
N ASP A 443 13.08 8.02 9.42
CA ASP A 443 14.41 7.67 9.95
C ASP A 443 14.36 6.47 10.89
N ARG A 444 13.35 6.39 11.76
CA ARG A 444 13.14 5.22 12.63
C ARG A 444 12.82 3.95 11.84
N GLY A 445 12.00 4.06 10.80
CA GLY A 445 11.68 2.94 9.92
C GLY A 445 12.87 2.43 9.11
N VAL A 446 13.72 3.33 8.64
CA VAL A 446 15.01 2.99 8.01
C VAL A 446 15.89 2.20 9.00
N GLU A 447 15.97 2.62 10.24
CA GLU A 447 16.78 1.91 11.25
C GLU A 447 16.20 0.53 11.58
N ARG A 448 14.87 0.39 11.73
CA ARG A 448 14.21 -0.92 11.91
C ARG A 448 14.48 -1.85 10.72
N MET A 449 14.43 -1.33 9.50
CA MET A 449 14.74 -2.10 8.29
C MET A 449 16.21 -2.55 8.26
N ARG A 450 17.15 -1.67 8.60
CA ARG A 450 18.59 -2.02 8.72
C ARG A 450 18.79 -3.17 9.70
N GLN A 451 18.21 -3.08 10.90
CA GLN A 451 18.30 -4.11 11.91
C GLN A 451 17.73 -5.44 11.45
N ALA A 452 16.56 -5.43 10.81
CA ALA A 452 15.94 -6.65 10.26
C ALA A 452 16.80 -7.30 9.18
N VAL A 453 17.24 -6.53 8.20
CA VAL A 453 18.02 -7.05 7.06
C VAL A 453 19.39 -7.53 7.52
N GLU A 454 20.08 -6.80 8.38
CA GLU A 454 21.39 -7.22 8.93
C GLU A 454 21.24 -8.46 9.82
N SER A 455 20.21 -8.54 10.67
CA SER A 455 19.93 -9.72 11.49
C SER A 455 19.71 -10.97 10.64
N TYR A 456 18.95 -10.86 9.54
CA TYR A 456 18.77 -11.96 8.58
C TYR A 456 20.09 -12.34 7.89
N ALA A 457 20.80 -11.33 7.35
CA ALA A 457 21.97 -11.55 6.52
C ALA A 457 23.17 -12.13 7.26
N ARG A 458 23.32 -11.84 8.58
CA ARG A 458 24.43 -12.32 9.43
C ARG A 458 24.17 -13.63 10.16
N ARG A 459 22.94 -14.12 10.24
CA ARG A 459 22.65 -15.37 10.96
C ARG A 459 23.19 -16.57 10.18
N GLY A 460 24.25 -17.17 10.71
CA GLY A 460 24.55 -18.58 10.51
C GLY A 460 23.42 -19.47 11.07
N GLU A 461 23.42 -20.74 10.73
CA GLU A 461 22.48 -21.71 11.31
C GLU A 461 22.66 -21.83 12.82
#